data_44a91a4aaaf50a2e47bf5bd943ea08e3
#
_entry.id   44a91a4aaaf50a2e47bf5bd943ea08e3
#
_cell.length_a   1.000
_cell.length_b   1.000
_cell.length_c   1.000
_cell.angle_alpha   90.00
_cell.angle_beta   90.00
_cell.angle_gamma   90.00
#
_symmetry.space_group_name_H-M   'P 1'
#
loop_
_entity.id
_entity.type
_entity.pdbx_description
1 polymer ?
#
loop_
_entity_poly.entity_id
_entity_poly.type
_entity_poly.pdbx_seq_one_letter_code
_entity_poly.pdbx_strand_id
1 'polypeptide(L)'
;GYYTIADDKDGTLKVLRRYQYFATTKICERVKKTNWDEHAHRGGFVWHTTGSGKTMTSFKAAQLIARLHYADKVVFLLDRIELSVQSVDEYRGFANADDNVLDTDDTHNLLQVLESDAPSDCLIVTSIQKMSRVNNKHGVPQSVLEKINRKRVVFIIDECHRSVAGTGGESGSGMLQSVKNTFPRALLFGFTGTPIFPENARGELTTGVIFGDMLHKYTLADGIPDGNVLGFDLYRVDTFAQREIREAVALRAVGANSFEEIKDCKEKLEEYNRWMNDKEMISVEDEAKSLYYSEDHHLAVVQKIVEERPQLSRNGKFHAILATKNIAEAIEYYRLFKKKYPEYNVAAIFDDNIDNNDGAGYKEDAILEMLDDYNHRFGTAFRQSLYAHYKKDVAKRLAHKMPYQQLKRNQQLDLLIVVT
;
A
#
# COMPACT_ATOMS: atom_id res chain seq x y z
N GLY A 1 -7.74 12.17 28.79
CA GLY A 1 -6.35 11.94 29.26
C GLY A 1 -5.35 12.08 28.12
N TYR A 2 -4.06 12.23 28.42
CA TYR A 2 -3.00 12.44 27.42
C TYR A 2 -2.92 11.32 26.34
N TYR A 3 -3.33 10.11 26.69
CA TYR A 3 -3.20 8.92 25.80
C TYR A 3 -4.55 8.39 25.33
N THR A 4 -5.56 9.25 25.30
CA THR A 4 -6.87 8.98 24.74
C THR A 4 -7.08 9.82 23.48
N ILE A 5 -7.85 9.30 22.53
CA ILE A 5 -8.29 9.99 21.32
C ILE A 5 -9.81 9.92 21.31
N ALA A 6 -10.47 11.06 21.18
CA ALA A 6 -11.88 11.09 20.85
C ALA A 6 -12.00 10.78 19.34
N ASP A 7 -12.82 9.83 18.98
CA ASP A 7 -13.16 9.55 17.60
C ASP A 7 -14.58 10.05 17.36
N ASP A 8 -14.70 11.22 16.78
CA ASP A 8 -15.99 11.88 16.54
C ASP A 8 -16.83 11.11 15.50
N LYS A 9 -16.18 10.36 14.63
CA LYS A 9 -16.88 9.54 13.61
C LYS A 9 -17.61 8.36 14.23
N ASP A 10 -16.99 7.69 15.19
CA ASP A 10 -17.55 6.51 15.87
C ASP A 10 -18.25 6.90 17.17
N GLY A 11 -18.14 8.18 17.62
CA GLY A 11 -18.62 8.65 18.91
C GLY A 11 -17.98 7.93 20.11
N THR A 12 -16.75 7.47 19.94
CA THR A 12 -16.05 6.62 20.92
C THR A 12 -14.76 7.26 21.45
N LEU A 13 -14.41 6.95 22.67
CA LEU A 13 -13.11 7.31 23.24
C LEU A 13 -12.16 6.12 23.13
N LYS A 14 -11.14 6.25 22.28
CA LYS A 14 -10.11 5.25 22.06
C LYS A 14 -8.93 5.51 23.00
N VAL A 15 -8.44 4.45 23.65
CA VAL A 15 -7.26 4.48 24.53
C VAL A 15 -6.11 3.78 23.83
N LEU A 16 -4.91 4.36 23.86
CA LEU A 16 -3.74 3.73 23.30
C LEU A 16 -3.46 2.40 23.99
N ARG A 17 -3.19 1.37 23.22
CA ARG A 17 -2.65 0.11 23.71
C ARG A 17 -1.22 0.29 24.20
N ARG A 18 -0.74 -0.63 25.01
CA ARG A 18 0.58 -0.54 25.65
C ARG A 18 1.71 -0.25 24.65
N TYR A 19 1.78 -0.99 23.57
CA TYR A 19 2.82 -0.79 22.55
C TYR A 19 2.71 0.57 21.84
N GLN A 20 1.47 1.05 21.60
CA GLN A 20 1.23 2.37 21.02
C GLN A 20 1.66 3.49 21.96
N TYR A 21 1.39 3.33 23.24
CA TYR A 21 1.87 4.25 24.28
C TYR A 21 3.40 4.36 24.26
N PHE A 22 4.13 3.23 24.27
CA PHE A 22 5.58 3.24 24.24
C PHE A 22 6.15 3.85 22.97
N ALA A 23 5.58 3.54 21.80
CA ALA A 23 5.99 4.13 20.54
C ALA A 23 5.81 5.66 20.56
N THR A 24 4.63 6.12 20.97
CA THR A 24 4.31 7.55 21.09
C THR A 24 5.25 8.27 22.06
N THR A 25 5.50 7.69 23.22
CA THR A 25 6.40 8.26 24.24
C THR A 25 7.82 8.39 23.72
N LYS A 26 8.36 7.36 23.08
CA LYS A 26 9.72 7.38 22.51
C LYS A 26 9.89 8.46 21.43
N ILE A 27 8.87 8.68 20.60
CA ILE A 27 8.89 9.76 19.62
C ILE A 27 8.89 11.12 20.33
N CYS A 28 7.98 11.35 21.26
CA CYS A 28 7.92 12.60 22.02
C CYS A 28 9.23 12.88 22.79
N GLU A 29 9.82 11.87 23.39
CA GLU A 29 11.13 12.00 24.08
C GLU A 29 12.26 12.34 23.09
N ARG A 30 12.27 11.74 21.90
CA ARG A 30 13.26 12.03 20.87
C ARG A 30 13.16 13.51 20.46
N VAL A 31 11.94 14.01 20.19
CA VAL A 31 11.73 15.44 19.85
C VAL A 31 12.15 16.35 20.99
N LYS A 32 11.74 16.03 22.24
CA LYS A 32 12.07 16.83 23.43
C LYS A 32 13.57 16.94 23.69
N LYS A 33 14.34 15.85 23.44
CA LYS A 33 15.79 15.78 23.69
C LYS A 33 16.63 16.29 22.53
N THR A 34 16.02 16.65 21.40
CA THR A 34 16.74 17.07 20.19
C THR A 34 17.37 18.45 20.40
N ASN A 35 18.65 18.55 20.06
CA ASN A 35 19.33 19.84 19.88
C ASN A 35 19.02 20.37 18.48
N TRP A 36 18.12 21.34 18.39
CA TRP A 36 17.65 21.90 17.12
C TRP A 36 18.70 22.75 16.39
N ASP A 37 19.83 23.05 17.00
CA ASP A 37 20.92 23.79 16.36
C ASP A 37 21.85 22.87 15.56
N GLU A 38 21.76 21.56 15.76
CA GLU A 38 22.49 20.58 14.97
C GLU A 38 21.73 20.24 13.67
N HIS A 39 22.44 20.23 12.56
CA HIS A 39 21.89 19.88 11.23
C HIS A 39 21.83 18.36 10.99
N ALA A 40 21.22 17.61 11.87
CA ALA A 40 21.11 16.17 11.71
C ALA A 40 19.63 15.73 11.75
N HIS A 41 19.16 15.13 10.68
CA HIS A 41 17.82 14.53 10.58
C HIS A 41 17.68 13.26 11.44
N ARG A 42 17.82 13.41 12.75
CA ARG A 42 17.82 12.29 13.71
C ARG A 42 16.44 12.06 14.30
N GLY A 43 15.45 11.78 13.45
CA GLY A 43 14.14 11.34 13.90
C GLY A 43 14.17 9.88 14.37
N GLY A 44 13.69 9.02 13.54
CA GLY A 44 13.63 7.58 13.77
C GLY A 44 12.45 6.94 13.05
N PHE A 45 12.31 5.63 13.17
CA PHE A 45 11.14 4.94 12.62
C PHE A 45 10.50 3.97 13.62
N VAL A 46 9.22 3.71 13.39
CA VAL A 46 8.41 2.75 14.14
C VAL A 46 8.01 1.62 13.21
N TRP A 47 8.39 0.41 13.59
CA TRP A 47 7.99 -0.80 12.89
C TRP A 47 6.77 -1.41 13.58
N HIS A 48 5.59 -1.06 13.11
CA HIS A 48 4.33 -1.63 13.57
C HIS A 48 3.64 -2.35 12.41
N THR A 49 3.23 -3.60 12.63
CA THR A 49 2.57 -4.39 11.59
C THR A 49 1.24 -3.79 11.13
N THR A 50 0.78 -4.16 9.95
CA THR A 50 -0.54 -3.78 9.45
C THR A 50 -1.63 -4.27 10.39
N GLY A 51 -2.69 -3.47 10.58
CA GLY A 51 -3.77 -3.78 11.52
C GLY A 51 -3.49 -3.45 12.99
N SER A 52 -2.27 -3.02 13.35
CA SER A 52 -1.90 -2.64 14.72
C SER A 52 -2.35 -1.22 15.12
N GLY A 53 -2.98 -0.47 14.22
CA GLY A 53 -3.39 0.93 14.49
C GLY A 53 -2.23 1.93 14.40
N LYS A 54 -1.36 1.78 13.40
CA LYS A 54 -0.26 2.73 13.10
C LYS A 54 -0.76 4.16 12.99
N THR A 55 -1.81 4.38 12.20
CA THR A 55 -2.43 5.69 11.96
C THR A 55 -2.82 6.38 13.26
N MET A 56 -3.48 5.66 14.18
CA MET A 56 -3.84 6.21 15.50
C MET A 56 -2.60 6.55 16.33
N THR A 57 -1.56 5.69 16.27
CA THR A 57 -0.31 5.89 17.03
C THR A 57 0.45 7.11 16.53
N SER A 58 0.60 7.24 15.22
CA SER A 58 1.31 8.34 14.56
C SER A 58 0.59 9.68 14.74
N PHE A 59 -0.74 9.67 14.61
CA PHE A 59 -1.55 10.87 14.87
C PHE A 59 -1.44 11.32 16.33
N LYS A 60 -1.50 10.36 17.29
CA LYS A 60 -1.36 10.71 18.70
C LYS A 60 0.02 11.26 19.04
N ALA A 61 1.08 10.76 18.43
CA ALA A 61 2.40 11.32 18.57
C ALA A 61 2.44 12.79 18.05
N ALA A 62 1.90 13.02 16.84
CA ALA A 62 1.79 14.37 16.28
C ALA A 62 1.04 15.32 17.19
N GLN A 63 -0.14 14.91 17.68
CA GLN A 63 -0.98 15.70 18.57
C GLN A 63 -0.26 16.04 19.89
N LEU A 64 0.45 15.09 20.49
CA LEU A 64 1.19 15.33 21.74
C LEU A 64 2.37 16.29 21.53
N ILE A 65 3.12 16.12 20.44
CA ILE A 65 4.23 17.03 20.11
C ILE A 65 3.72 18.47 19.95
N ALA A 66 2.62 18.64 19.22
CA ALA A 66 2.00 19.95 19.02
C ALA A 66 1.49 20.55 20.34
N ARG A 67 0.70 19.81 21.11
CA ARG A 67 0.09 20.29 22.37
C ARG A 67 1.10 20.57 23.49
N LEU A 68 2.19 19.84 23.52
CA LEU A 68 3.26 20.05 24.51
C LEU A 68 4.30 21.06 24.03
N HIS A 69 4.08 21.67 22.87
CA HIS A 69 4.96 22.66 22.26
C HIS A 69 6.43 22.19 22.11
N TYR A 70 6.62 20.90 21.82
CA TYR A 70 7.95 20.35 21.58
C TYR A 70 8.50 20.72 20.20
N ALA A 71 7.62 21.08 19.27
CA ALA A 71 7.91 21.62 17.96
C ALA A 71 6.96 22.79 17.63
N ASP A 72 7.38 23.64 16.70
CA ASP A 72 6.58 24.79 16.24
C ASP A 72 5.64 24.37 15.09
N LYS A 73 6.05 23.36 14.31
CA LYS A 73 5.26 22.74 13.25
C LYS A 73 5.38 21.22 13.29
N VAL A 74 4.26 20.54 13.24
CA VAL A 74 4.16 19.08 13.08
C VAL A 74 3.40 18.81 11.80
N VAL A 75 4.09 18.28 10.81
CA VAL A 75 3.55 18.03 9.46
C VAL A 75 3.38 16.55 9.26
N PHE A 76 2.13 16.12 9.12
CA PHE A 76 1.80 14.76 8.80
C PHE A 76 1.78 14.59 7.28
N LEU A 77 2.69 13.77 6.75
CA LEU A 77 2.82 13.52 5.32
C LEU A 77 2.14 12.21 4.93
N LEU A 78 1.18 12.31 4.03
CA LEU A 78 0.47 11.19 3.44
C LEU A 78 0.91 10.98 1.99
N ASP A 79 0.87 9.73 1.51
CA ASP A 79 0.96 9.48 0.08
C ASP A 79 -0.34 9.93 -0.61
N ARG A 80 -0.25 10.34 -1.90
CA ARG A 80 -1.39 10.82 -2.69
C ARG A 80 -2.53 9.79 -2.76
N ILE A 81 -2.20 8.51 -2.76
CA ILE A 81 -3.17 7.41 -2.79
C ILE A 81 -3.92 7.30 -1.45
N GLU A 82 -3.27 7.64 -0.34
CA GLU A 82 -3.84 7.62 1.01
C GLU A 82 -4.65 8.87 1.35
N LEU A 83 -4.45 9.98 0.64
CA LEU A 83 -5.35 11.15 0.66
C LEU A 83 -6.75 10.85 0.07
N SER A 84 -7.01 9.59 -0.35
CA SER A 84 -8.37 9.18 -0.60
C SER A 84 -9.20 9.48 0.66
N VAL A 85 -10.42 9.98 0.43
CA VAL A 85 -11.39 10.50 1.40
C VAL A 85 -11.45 9.74 2.75
N GLN A 86 -10.99 8.49 2.78
CA GLN A 86 -11.04 7.62 3.96
C GLN A 86 -9.98 7.96 5.01
N SER A 87 -8.74 8.27 4.59
CA SER A 87 -7.64 8.56 5.53
C SER A 87 -7.74 9.98 6.09
N VAL A 88 -8.11 10.94 5.25
CA VAL A 88 -8.37 12.33 5.72
C VAL A 88 -9.54 12.36 6.69
N ASP A 89 -10.59 11.57 6.44
CA ASP A 89 -11.75 11.46 7.33
C ASP A 89 -11.40 10.76 8.66
N GLU A 90 -10.45 9.81 8.66
CA GLU A 90 -9.95 9.22 9.91
C GLU A 90 -9.13 10.24 10.72
N TYR A 91 -8.25 10.99 10.06
CA TYR A 91 -7.48 12.04 10.74
C TYR A 91 -8.36 13.18 11.26
N ARG A 92 -9.37 13.60 10.50
CA ARG A 92 -10.37 14.57 10.98
C ARG A 92 -11.20 14.02 12.14
N GLY A 93 -11.54 12.73 12.11
CA GLY A 93 -12.22 12.05 13.21
C GLY A 93 -11.41 12.01 14.50
N PHE A 94 -10.07 11.99 14.41
CA PHE A 94 -9.16 12.02 15.55
C PHE A 94 -8.77 13.44 16.00
N ALA A 95 -8.98 14.45 15.15
CA ALA A 95 -8.71 15.84 15.46
C ALA A 95 -9.81 16.39 16.38
N ASN A 96 -9.43 17.10 17.46
CA ASN A 96 -10.41 17.86 18.23
C ASN A 96 -10.72 19.15 17.49
N ALA A 97 -11.77 19.85 17.94
CA ALA A 97 -12.19 21.14 17.39
C ALA A 97 -11.07 22.21 17.38
N ASP A 98 -10.07 22.05 18.23
CA ASP A 98 -8.91 22.96 18.34
C ASP A 98 -7.71 22.51 17.46
N ASP A 99 -7.76 21.32 16.87
CA ASP A 99 -6.70 20.81 15.99
C ASP A 99 -7.08 21.17 14.54
N ASN A 100 -6.48 22.19 13.96
CA ASN A 100 -6.66 22.53 12.55
C ASN A 100 -6.00 21.44 11.68
N VAL A 101 -6.77 20.44 11.31
CA VAL A 101 -6.41 19.52 10.23
C VAL A 101 -6.66 20.24 8.91
N LEU A 102 -5.68 21.01 8.49
CA LEU A 102 -5.74 21.73 7.24
C LEU A 102 -5.47 20.74 6.10
N ASP A 103 -6.54 20.37 5.40
CA ASP A 103 -6.44 19.82 4.06
C ASP A 103 -6.07 21.00 3.14
N THR A 104 -4.77 21.09 2.86
CA THR A 104 -4.27 22.18 2.02
C THR A 104 -4.47 21.77 0.56
N ASP A 105 -5.58 22.12 -0.04
CA ASP A 105 -5.84 21.87 -1.47
C ASP A 105 -4.87 22.62 -2.37
N ASP A 106 -4.22 23.68 -1.86
CA ASP A 106 -3.28 24.53 -2.58
C ASP A 106 -1.93 24.66 -1.84
N THR A 107 -0.83 24.70 -2.62
CA THR A 107 0.53 24.94 -2.11
C THR A 107 0.66 26.33 -1.46
N HIS A 108 -0.10 27.31 -1.92
CA HIS A 108 -0.11 28.65 -1.34
C HIS A 108 -0.63 28.65 0.09
N ASN A 109 -1.75 27.98 0.34
CA ASN A 109 -2.30 27.80 1.69
C ASN A 109 -1.32 27.07 2.61
N LEU A 110 -0.65 26.03 2.08
CA LEU A 110 0.37 25.30 2.84
C LEU A 110 1.51 26.21 3.29
N LEU A 111 1.99 27.12 2.42
CA LEU A 111 3.04 28.08 2.75
C LEU A 111 2.59 29.05 3.84
N GLN A 112 1.38 29.62 3.75
CA GLN A 112 0.85 30.52 4.75
C GLN A 112 0.80 29.87 6.13
N VAL A 113 0.33 28.62 6.20
CA VAL A 113 0.26 27.87 7.47
C VAL A 113 1.65 27.52 8.01
N LEU A 114 2.60 27.18 7.16
CA LEU A 114 3.99 26.93 7.56
C LEU A 114 4.66 28.19 8.11
N GLU A 115 4.39 29.36 7.53
CA GLU A 115 4.88 30.65 8.01
C GLU A 115 4.20 31.16 9.28
N SER A 116 2.93 30.80 9.50
CA SER A 116 2.12 31.24 10.64
C SER A 116 2.76 30.87 11.98
N ASP A 117 2.66 31.76 12.96
CA ASP A 117 3.08 31.49 14.34
C ASP A 117 1.88 31.18 15.25
N ALA A 118 0.66 31.11 14.69
CA ALA A 118 -0.52 30.75 15.44
C ALA A 118 -0.48 29.32 15.97
N PRO A 119 -0.79 29.07 17.25
CA PRO A 119 -0.79 27.72 17.83
C PRO A 119 -1.76 26.76 17.12
N SER A 120 -2.88 27.27 16.59
CA SER A 120 -3.84 26.53 15.78
C SER A 120 -3.24 25.90 14.52
N ASP A 121 -2.17 26.50 14.00
CA ASP A 121 -1.51 26.09 12.76
C ASP A 121 -0.28 25.19 13.01
N CYS A 122 -0.15 24.65 14.23
CA CYS A 122 0.96 23.78 14.59
C CYS A 122 0.87 22.40 13.92
N LEU A 123 -0.31 21.78 13.86
CA LEU A 123 -0.54 20.46 13.28
C LEU A 123 -1.10 20.59 11.86
N ILE A 124 -0.34 20.10 10.88
CA ILE A 124 -0.64 20.20 9.45
C ILE A 124 -0.72 18.80 8.86
N VAL A 125 -1.75 18.50 8.07
CA VAL A 125 -1.85 17.26 7.27
C VAL A 125 -1.78 17.64 5.80
N THR A 126 -0.84 17.05 5.06
CA THR A 126 -0.64 17.33 3.63
C THR A 126 -0.04 16.14 2.90
N SER A 127 -0.01 16.18 1.57
CA SER A 127 0.66 15.14 0.78
C SER A 127 2.15 15.40 0.63
N ILE A 128 2.93 14.31 0.50
CA ILE A 128 4.36 14.40 0.21
C ILE A 128 4.63 15.14 -1.11
N GLN A 129 3.73 15.03 -2.10
CA GLN A 129 3.81 15.71 -3.39
C GLN A 129 3.71 17.23 -3.24
N LYS A 130 2.75 17.70 -2.42
CA LYS A 130 2.61 19.14 -2.15
C LYS A 130 3.81 19.64 -1.36
N MET A 131 4.23 18.91 -0.33
CA MET A 131 5.37 19.29 0.51
C MET A 131 6.69 19.32 -0.28
N SER A 132 6.91 18.41 -1.22
CA SER A 132 8.09 18.38 -2.06
C SER A 132 8.21 19.58 -3.03
N ARG A 133 7.10 20.28 -3.28
CA ARG A 133 7.06 21.52 -4.09
C ARG A 133 7.37 22.77 -3.29
N VAL A 134 7.43 22.69 -1.97
CA VAL A 134 7.84 23.81 -1.10
C VAL A 134 9.35 23.96 -1.18
N ASN A 135 9.84 24.51 -2.27
CA ASN A 135 11.26 24.79 -2.51
C ASN A 135 11.46 25.90 -3.56
N ASN A 136 12.70 26.38 -3.69
CA ASN A 136 13.06 27.44 -4.65
C ASN A 136 12.82 27.06 -6.11
N LYS A 137 12.95 25.78 -6.48
CA LYS A 137 12.72 25.30 -7.86
C LYS A 137 11.28 25.50 -8.31
N HIS A 138 10.34 25.56 -7.36
CA HIS A 138 8.92 25.81 -7.59
C HIS A 138 8.49 27.24 -7.26
N GLY A 139 9.44 28.18 -7.20
CA GLY A 139 9.15 29.60 -7.06
C GLY A 139 8.91 30.10 -5.63
N VAL A 140 9.17 29.27 -4.61
CA VAL A 140 9.07 29.72 -3.21
C VAL A 140 10.28 30.63 -2.91
N PRO A 141 10.06 31.90 -2.44
CA PRO A 141 11.14 32.81 -2.13
C PRO A 141 12.07 32.26 -1.05
N GLN A 142 13.38 32.52 -1.18
CA GLN A 142 14.37 32.08 -0.20
C GLN A 142 14.10 32.64 1.21
N SER A 143 13.62 33.87 1.31
CA SER A 143 13.27 34.50 2.58
C SER A 143 12.14 33.76 3.32
N VAL A 144 11.19 33.21 2.58
CA VAL A 144 10.09 32.39 3.14
C VAL A 144 10.64 31.07 3.68
N LEU A 145 11.49 30.39 2.89
CA LEU A 145 12.12 29.14 3.32
C LEU A 145 13.00 29.34 4.54
N GLU A 146 13.76 30.43 4.62
CA GLU A 146 14.58 30.78 5.78
C GLU A 146 13.73 31.03 7.04
N LYS A 147 12.60 31.70 6.88
CA LYS A 147 11.64 31.91 7.98
C LYS A 147 11.08 30.59 8.50
N ILE A 148 10.66 29.69 7.60
CA ILE A 148 10.14 28.37 7.98
C ILE A 148 11.27 27.52 8.60
N ASN A 149 12.47 27.55 8.06
CA ASN A 149 13.61 26.78 8.56
C ASN A 149 14.16 27.22 9.92
N ARG A 150 13.79 28.40 10.41
CA ARG A 150 14.08 28.81 11.79
C ARG A 150 13.18 28.10 12.81
N LYS A 151 12.04 27.59 12.36
CA LYS A 151 11.09 26.85 13.21
C LYS A 151 11.56 25.43 13.46
N ARG A 152 11.14 24.86 14.59
CA ARG A 152 11.32 23.44 14.92
C ARG A 152 10.23 22.65 14.18
N VAL A 153 10.63 21.99 13.09
CA VAL A 153 9.69 21.25 12.21
C VAL A 153 9.86 19.76 12.42
N VAL A 154 8.75 19.07 12.63
CA VAL A 154 8.67 17.61 12.72
C VAL A 154 7.82 17.08 11.58
N PHE A 155 8.35 16.15 10.79
CA PHE A 155 7.59 15.40 9.80
C PHE A 155 7.26 14.00 10.33
N ILE A 156 6.00 13.60 10.21
CA ILE A 156 5.53 12.24 10.49
C ILE A 156 5.00 11.66 9.19
N ILE A 157 5.52 10.51 8.78
CA ILE A 157 5.26 9.89 7.48
C ILE A 157 4.69 8.50 7.73
N ASP A 158 3.42 8.30 7.37
CA ASP A 158 2.80 6.97 7.42
C ASP A 158 3.16 6.19 6.14
N GLU A 159 3.12 4.85 6.21
CA GLU A 159 3.55 3.90 5.16
C GLU A 159 4.88 4.31 4.48
N CYS A 160 5.84 4.72 5.29
CA CYS A 160 7.09 5.36 4.84
C CYS A 160 7.96 4.47 3.93
N HIS A 161 7.72 3.15 3.88
CA HIS A 161 8.41 2.24 2.95
C HIS A 161 8.21 2.65 1.49
N ARG A 162 7.05 3.22 1.12
CA ARG A 162 6.78 3.72 -0.23
C ARG A 162 7.71 4.88 -0.62
N SER A 163 8.05 5.72 0.36
CA SER A 163 8.99 6.83 0.17
C SER A 163 10.45 6.38 0.09
N VAL A 164 10.77 5.15 0.54
CA VAL A 164 12.11 4.56 0.50
C VAL A 164 12.31 3.77 -0.80
N ALA A 165 11.31 3.03 -1.26
CA ALA A 165 11.41 2.07 -2.36
C ALA A 165 11.47 2.70 -3.76
N GLY A 166 11.21 4.01 -3.91
CA GLY A 166 11.16 4.67 -5.22
C GLY A 166 12.53 4.83 -5.86
N THR A 167 12.73 4.23 -7.02
CA THR A 167 13.94 4.35 -7.84
C THR A 167 13.72 5.38 -8.96
N GLY A 168 14.31 6.58 -8.80
CA GLY A 168 14.51 7.56 -9.89
C GLY A 168 13.36 8.53 -10.17
N GLY A 169 13.69 9.79 -10.40
CA GLY A 169 12.83 10.83 -10.95
C GLY A 169 11.78 11.38 -9.98
N GLU A 170 10.53 11.33 -10.38
CA GLU A 170 9.38 11.83 -9.60
C GLU A 170 8.84 10.81 -8.58
N SER A 171 9.60 9.77 -8.26
CA SER A 171 9.24 8.73 -7.29
C SER A 171 9.26 9.24 -5.84
N GLY A 172 8.59 8.53 -4.95
CA GLY A 172 8.48 8.89 -3.53
C GLY A 172 9.81 9.19 -2.84
N SER A 173 10.91 8.51 -3.21
CA SER A 173 12.25 8.77 -2.66
C SER A 173 12.81 10.13 -3.09
N GLY A 174 12.60 10.55 -4.34
CA GLY A 174 13.01 11.88 -4.82
C GLY A 174 12.24 13.00 -4.13
N MET A 175 10.95 12.82 -3.87
CA MET A 175 10.13 13.79 -3.16
C MET A 175 10.55 13.93 -1.69
N LEU A 176 10.80 12.82 -1.00
CA LEU A 176 11.28 12.85 0.39
C LEU A 176 12.65 13.49 0.49
N GLN A 177 13.55 13.20 -0.46
CA GLN A 177 14.85 13.84 -0.52
C GLN A 177 14.74 15.36 -0.76
N SER A 178 13.79 15.80 -1.60
CA SER A 178 13.48 17.22 -1.78
C SER A 178 13.04 17.87 -0.48
N VAL A 179 12.16 17.23 0.28
CA VAL A 179 11.73 17.71 1.61
C VAL A 179 12.93 17.80 2.57
N LYS A 180 13.77 16.76 2.64
CA LYS A 180 14.99 16.78 3.49
C LYS A 180 15.94 17.90 3.14
N ASN A 181 16.16 18.14 1.87
CA ASN A 181 17.05 19.20 1.39
C ASN A 181 16.50 20.60 1.70
N THR A 182 15.17 20.75 1.63
CA THR A 182 14.51 22.03 1.92
C THR A 182 14.47 22.33 3.41
N PHE A 183 14.34 21.30 4.25
CA PHE A 183 14.20 21.43 5.71
C PHE A 183 15.35 20.71 6.45
N PRO A 184 16.58 21.21 6.38
CA PRO A 184 17.77 20.52 6.87
C PRO A 184 17.79 20.30 8.39
N ARG A 185 17.00 21.06 9.17
CA ARG A 185 16.90 20.94 10.62
C ARG A 185 15.70 20.12 11.09
N ALA A 186 14.80 19.72 10.17
CA ALA A 186 13.59 19.02 10.53
C ALA A 186 13.87 17.57 10.99
N LEU A 187 13.08 17.11 11.94
CA LEU A 187 13.06 15.70 12.34
C LEU A 187 12.07 14.93 11.48
N LEU A 188 12.47 13.75 11.02
CA LEU A 188 11.63 12.85 10.23
C LEU A 188 11.36 11.57 11.01
N PHE A 189 10.06 11.27 11.19
CA PHE A 189 9.62 10.01 11.81
C PHE A 189 8.84 9.20 10.80
N GLY A 190 9.28 7.95 10.54
CA GLY A 190 8.62 7.02 9.64
C GLY A 190 7.81 5.96 10.39
N PHE A 191 6.60 5.67 9.90
CA PHE A 191 5.79 4.53 10.35
C PHE A 191 5.64 3.53 9.20
N THR A 192 5.88 2.26 9.47
CA THR A 192 5.71 1.22 8.45
C THR A 192 5.50 -0.17 9.07
N GLY A 193 4.74 -1.02 8.38
CA GLY A 193 4.63 -2.46 8.68
C GLY A 193 5.73 -3.29 8.02
N THR A 194 6.40 -2.75 7.01
CA THR A 194 7.38 -3.42 6.16
C THR A 194 8.63 -2.56 5.96
N PRO A 195 9.45 -2.38 7.01
CA PRO A 195 10.69 -1.60 6.87
C PRO A 195 11.65 -2.26 5.87
N ILE A 196 12.39 -1.41 5.17
CA ILE A 196 13.42 -1.85 4.24
C ILE A 196 14.74 -1.92 4.99
N PHE A 197 15.25 -3.14 5.14
CA PHE A 197 16.55 -3.47 5.71
C PHE A 197 17.57 -3.74 4.60
N PRO A 198 18.88 -3.83 4.91
CA PRO A 198 19.90 -4.12 3.91
C PRO A 198 19.63 -5.40 3.10
N GLU A 199 19.02 -6.43 3.73
CA GLU A 199 18.75 -7.73 3.13
C GLU A 199 17.66 -7.68 2.05
N ASN A 200 16.75 -6.71 2.13
CA ASN A 200 15.65 -6.55 1.17
C ASN A 200 15.65 -5.20 0.44
N ALA A 201 16.74 -4.44 0.56
CA ALA A 201 16.90 -3.15 -0.12
C ALA A 201 17.20 -3.34 -1.62
N ARG A 202 16.55 -2.53 -2.45
CA ARG A 202 16.92 -2.35 -3.86
C ARG A 202 17.86 -1.14 -3.97
N GLY A 203 19.15 -1.35 -3.75
CA GLY A 203 20.18 -0.30 -3.67
C GLY A 203 20.59 0.00 -2.22
N GLU A 204 21.18 1.18 -1.98
CA GLU A 204 21.74 1.56 -0.68
C GLU A 204 20.73 2.16 0.32
N LEU A 205 19.53 2.49 -0.14
CA LEU A 205 18.54 3.18 0.68
C LEU A 205 17.74 2.19 1.54
N THR A 206 17.93 2.28 2.84
CA THR A 206 17.13 1.55 3.83
C THR A 206 16.28 2.50 4.66
N THR A 207 15.29 1.96 5.40
CA THR A 207 14.49 2.77 6.31
C THR A 207 15.35 3.45 7.37
N GLY A 208 16.37 2.75 7.88
CA GLY A 208 17.31 3.30 8.86
C GLY A 208 18.20 4.42 8.31
N VAL A 209 18.65 4.31 7.06
CA VAL A 209 19.45 5.37 6.39
C VAL A 209 18.64 6.66 6.25
N ILE A 210 17.34 6.54 5.94
CA ILE A 210 16.48 7.71 5.71
C ILE A 210 16.02 8.35 7.02
N PHE A 211 15.54 7.54 7.98
CA PHE A 211 14.86 8.03 9.18
C PHE A 211 15.73 7.99 10.44
N GLY A 212 16.77 7.17 10.48
CA GLY A 212 17.60 6.96 11.66
C GLY A 212 17.20 5.69 12.44
N ASP A 213 17.32 5.74 13.77
CA ASP A 213 17.14 4.59 14.64
C ASP A 213 15.72 4.04 14.64
N MET A 214 15.58 2.72 14.81
CA MET A 214 14.29 2.08 15.10
C MET A 214 13.89 2.39 16.56
N LEU A 215 12.87 3.23 16.73
CA LEU A 215 12.41 3.66 18.06
C LEU A 215 11.55 2.62 18.76
N HIS A 216 10.71 1.92 18.00
CA HIS A 216 9.82 0.90 18.55
C HIS A 216 9.50 -0.17 17.50
N LYS A 217 9.29 -1.39 17.99
CA LYS A 217 8.96 -2.56 17.19
C LYS A 217 7.72 -3.26 17.74
N TYR A 218 6.75 -3.57 16.88
CA TYR A 218 5.59 -4.41 17.17
C TYR A 218 5.17 -5.13 15.90
N THR A 219 5.57 -6.39 15.78
CA THR A 219 5.45 -7.21 14.57
C THR A 219 4.23 -8.13 14.61
N LEU A 220 4.04 -8.94 13.56
CA LEU A 220 3.04 -10.01 13.54
C LEU A 220 3.28 -11.00 14.67
N ALA A 221 4.55 -11.30 14.98
CA ALA A 221 4.92 -12.21 16.08
C ALA A 221 4.48 -11.69 17.45
N ASP A 222 4.35 -10.38 17.61
CA ASP A 222 3.84 -9.75 18.83
C ASP A 222 2.31 -9.60 18.78
N GLY A 223 1.80 -9.14 17.65
CA GLY A 223 0.40 -8.72 17.50
C GLY A 223 -0.62 -9.87 17.44
N ILE A 224 -0.23 -11.02 16.86
CA ILE A 224 -1.12 -12.20 16.78
C ILE A 224 -1.33 -12.84 18.14
N PRO A 225 -0.27 -13.15 18.94
CA PRO A 225 -0.45 -13.66 20.30
C PRO A 225 -1.21 -12.71 21.23
N ASP A 226 -0.99 -11.40 21.08
CA ASP A 226 -1.72 -10.37 21.86
C ASP A 226 -3.19 -10.25 21.45
N GLY A 227 -3.65 -10.93 20.39
CA GLY A 227 -4.99 -10.80 19.84
C GLY A 227 -5.32 -9.42 19.25
N ASN A 228 -4.29 -8.60 18.99
CA ASN A 228 -4.42 -7.26 18.42
C ASN A 228 -4.42 -7.26 16.89
N VAL A 229 -3.87 -8.31 16.29
CA VAL A 229 -3.81 -8.55 14.85
C VAL A 229 -4.37 -9.94 14.59
N LEU A 230 -5.19 -10.06 13.55
CA LEU A 230 -5.74 -11.36 13.16
C LEU A 230 -4.64 -12.27 12.64
N GLY A 231 -4.67 -13.52 13.07
CA GLY A 231 -3.84 -14.56 12.51
C GLY A 231 -4.28 -14.93 11.08
N PHE A 232 -3.40 -15.56 10.35
CA PHE A 232 -3.67 -16.10 9.02
C PHE A 232 -2.97 -17.44 8.85
N ASP A 233 -3.54 -18.27 7.99
CA ASP A 233 -2.96 -19.54 7.58
C ASP A 233 -2.39 -19.37 6.17
N LEU A 234 -1.14 -19.76 5.98
CA LEU A 234 -0.51 -19.79 4.67
C LEU A 234 -0.85 -21.11 3.97
N TYR A 235 -1.66 -21.03 2.92
CA TYR A 235 -2.00 -22.15 2.08
C TYR A 235 -1.30 -22.02 0.73
N ARG A 236 -0.41 -22.94 0.41
CA ARG A 236 0.28 -22.99 -0.88
C ARG A 236 -0.44 -23.92 -1.83
N VAL A 237 -0.61 -23.46 -3.05
CA VAL A 237 -1.19 -24.24 -4.15
C VAL A 237 -0.24 -24.17 -5.33
N ASP A 238 0.20 -25.32 -5.79
CA ASP A 238 0.99 -25.46 -7.02
C ASP A 238 0.03 -25.67 -8.19
N THR A 239 0.11 -24.82 -9.21
CA THR A 239 -0.70 -24.94 -10.43
C THR A 239 -0.10 -25.91 -11.44
N PHE A 240 1.21 -26.15 -11.34
CA PHE A 240 1.96 -27.11 -12.14
C PHE A 240 2.77 -28.04 -11.25
N ALA A 241 2.85 -29.32 -11.60
CA ALA A 241 3.79 -30.22 -10.95
C ALA A 241 5.22 -29.81 -11.31
N GLN A 242 6.17 -29.93 -10.38
CA GLN A 242 7.58 -29.61 -10.62
C GLN A 242 8.17 -30.30 -11.85
N ARG A 243 7.70 -31.52 -12.15
CA ARG A 243 8.11 -32.26 -13.33
C ARG A 243 7.64 -31.57 -14.62
N GLU A 244 6.41 -31.08 -14.65
CA GLU A 244 5.83 -30.37 -15.81
C GLU A 244 6.57 -29.06 -16.08
N ILE A 245 6.92 -28.32 -15.01
CA ILE A 245 7.75 -27.12 -15.12
C ILE A 245 9.12 -27.46 -15.72
N ARG A 246 9.79 -28.49 -15.22
CA ARG A 246 11.09 -28.92 -15.73
C ARG A 246 11.01 -29.37 -17.19
N GLU A 247 9.98 -30.11 -17.54
CA GLU A 247 9.75 -30.59 -18.91
C GLU A 247 9.56 -29.42 -19.88
N ALA A 248 8.73 -28.46 -19.52
CA ALA A 248 8.48 -27.26 -20.34
C ALA A 248 9.76 -26.40 -20.51
N VAL A 249 10.55 -26.24 -19.45
CA VAL A 249 11.84 -25.53 -19.51
C VAL A 249 12.84 -26.31 -20.37
N ALA A 250 12.94 -27.60 -20.19
CA ALA A 250 13.86 -28.48 -20.98
C ALA A 250 13.50 -28.47 -22.48
N LEU A 251 12.20 -28.55 -22.81
CA LEU A 251 11.73 -28.48 -24.21
C LEU A 251 12.06 -27.13 -24.83
N ARG A 252 11.82 -26.05 -24.08
CA ARG A 252 12.14 -24.70 -24.55
C ARG A 252 13.64 -24.50 -24.76
N ALA A 253 14.49 -25.01 -23.87
CA ALA A 253 15.94 -24.88 -23.97
C ALA A 253 16.48 -25.55 -25.24
N VAL A 254 15.87 -26.65 -25.65
CA VAL A 254 16.24 -27.38 -26.90
C VAL A 254 15.46 -26.88 -28.14
N GLY A 255 14.64 -25.83 -28.00
CA GLY A 255 13.86 -25.24 -29.10
C GLY A 255 12.84 -26.24 -29.68
N ALA A 256 12.07 -26.91 -28.81
CA ALA A 256 11.03 -27.87 -29.20
C ALA A 256 9.74 -27.59 -28.41
N ASN A 257 8.57 -27.92 -28.98
CA ASN A 257 7.27 -27.78 -28.34
C ASN A 257 6.76 -29.08 -27.70
N SER A 258 7.37 -30.23 -28.07
CA SER A 258 7.01 -31.53 -27.53
C SER A 258 8.20 -32.48 -27.49
N PHE A 259 8.12 -33.49 -26.62
CA PHE A 259 9.14 -34.53 -26.54
C PHE A 259 9.25 -35.34 -27.85
N GLU A 260 8.16 -35.48 -28.58
CA GLU A 260 8.13 -36.19 -29.87
C GLU A 260 9.05 -35.55 -30.93
N GLU A 261 9.25 -34.24 -30.88
CA GLU A 261 10.12 -33.50 -31.81
C GLU A 261 11.61 -33.73 -31.58
N ILE A 262 11.99 -34.21 -30.39
CA ILE A 262 13.40 -34.38 -30.00
C ILE A 262 13.83 -35.80 -29.83
N LYS A 263 12.91 -36.76 -29.78
CA LYS A 263 13.20 -38.18 -29.48
C LYS A 263 14.23 -38.85 -30.42
N ASP A 264 14.27 -38.41 -31.67
CA ASP A 264 15.14 -38.94 -32.72
C ASP A 264 16.41 -38.09 -32.92
N CYS A 265 16.59 -37.01 -32.17
CA CYS A 265 17.76 -36.13 -32.20
C CYS A 265 18.62 -36.32 -30.96
N LYS A 266 19.74 -37.03 -31.09
CA LYS A 266 20.59 -37.41 -29.95
C LYS A 266 21.10 -36.20 -29.16
N GLU A 267 21.54 -35.16 -29.86
CA GLU A 267 22.06 -33.91 -29.20
C GLU A 267 20.99 -33.19 -28.38
N LYS A 268 19.82 -33.01 -28.96
CA LYS A 268 18.68 -32.38 -28.27
C LYS A 268 18.18 -33.22 -27.09
N LEU A 269 18.19 -34.54 -27.24
CA LEU A 269 17.77 -35.45 -26.17
C LEU A 269 18.76 -35.45 -25.00
N GLU A 270 20.07 -35.37 -25.25
CA GLU A 270 21.09 -35.27 -24.21
C GLU A 270 20.96 -33.95 -23.45
N GLU A 271 20.71 -32.83 -24.14
CA GLU A 271 20.51 -31.55 -23.53
C GLU A 271 19.20 -31.46 -22.73
N TYR A 272 18.09 -31.97 -23.27
CA TYR A 272 16.82 -32.13 -22.57
C TYR A 272 16.98 -32.92 -21.27
N ASN A 273 17.67 -34.07 -21.32
CA ASN A 273 17.92 -34.89 -20.13
C ASN A 273 18.80 -34.17 -19.09
N ARG A 274 19.72 -33.32 -19.53
CA ARG A 274 20.52 -32.50 -18.62
C ARG A 274 19.61 -31.53 -17.84
N TRP A 275 18.71 -30.83 -18.51
CA TRP A 275 17.73 -29.93 -17.87
C TRP A 275 16.78 -30.67 -16.93
N MET A 276 16.29 -31.84 -17.33
CA MET A 276 15.39 -32.63 -16.48
C MET A 276 16.06 -33.16 -15.20
N ASN A 277 17.38 -33.34 -15.20
CA ASN A 277 18.15 -33.83 -14.06
C ASN A 277 18.87 -32.73 -13.27
N ASP A 278 18.79 -31.49 -13.67
CA ASP A 278 19.41 -30.38 -12.96
C ASP A 278 18.81 -30.26 -11.55
N LYS A 279 19.69 -30.26 -10.55
CA LYS A 279 19.30 -30.16 -9.12
C LYS A 279 19.22 -28.74 -8.63
N GLU A 280 19.75 -27.76 -9.36
CA GLU A 280 19.70 -26.35 -9.00
C GLU A 280 18.35 -25.77 -9.45
N MET A 281 17.36 -25.85 -8.57
CA MET A 281 15.98 -25.38 -8.78
C MET A 281 15.87 -23.90 -9.19
N ILE A 282 16.82 -23.07 -8.80
CA ILE A 282 16.78 -21.61 -9.02
C ILE A 282 16.84 -21.28 -10.52
N SER A 283 17.68 -21.96 -11.29
CA SER A 283 17.77 -21.73 -12.74
C SER A 283 16.49 -22.15 -13.48
N VAL A 284 15.87 -23.26 -13.05
CA VAL A 284 14.63 -23.76 -13.64
C VAL A 284 13.45 -22.83 -13.34
N GLU A 285 13.33 -22.30 -12.12
CA GLU A 285 12.24 -21.36 -11.76
C GLU A 285 12.36 -20.03 -12.51
N ASP A 286 13.56 -19.50 -12.71
CA ASP A 286 13.78 -18.28 -13.47
C ASP A 286 13.44 -18.43 -14.95
N GLU A 287 13.78 -19.55 -15.56
CA GLU A 287 13.42 -19.89 -16.95
C GLU A 287 11.92 -20.18 -17.10
N ALA A 288 11.27 -20.73 -16.07
CA ALA A 288 9.85 -21.05 -16.07
C ALA A 288 8.93 -19.82 -15.93
N LYS A 289 9.44 -18.62 -15.68
CA LYS A 289 8.62 -17.40 -15.49
C LYS A 289 7.57 -17.20 -16.57
N SER A 290 7.87 -17.54 -17.82
CA SER A 290 6.92 -17.41 -18.93
C SER A 290 5.72 -18.35 -18.84
N LEU A 291 5.83 -19.49 -18.15
CA LEU A 291 4.73 -20.43 -17.96
C LEU A 291 3.65 -19.84 -17.07
N TYR A 292 4.04 -19.05 -16.07
CA TYR A 292 3.11 -18.36 -15.15
C TYR A 292 2.33 -17.20 -15.80
N TYR A 293 2.64 -16.85 -17.06
CA TYR A 293 1.89 -15.89 -17.87
C TYR A 293 1.04 -16.56 -18.95
N SER A 294 0.96 -17.90 -18.97
CA SER A 294 0.17 -18.63 -19.94
C SER A 294 -1.33 -18.64 -19.59
N GLU A 295 -2.18 -18.74 -20.61
CA GLU A 295 -3.62 -18.92 -20.42
C GLU A 295 -3.94 -20.18 -19.59
N ASP A 296 -3.17 -21.24 -19.78
CA ASP A 296 -3.31 -22.51 -19.03
C ASP A 296 -3.06 -22.29 -17.54
N HIS A 297 -2.03 -21.50 -17.17
CA HIS A 297 -1.79 -21.13 -15.77
C HIS A 297 -2.95 -20.34 -15.20
N HIS A 298 -3.41 -19.28 -15.90
CA HIS A 298 -4.52 -18.48 -15.44
C HIS A 298 -5.79 -19.31 -15.27
N LEU A 299 -6.04 -20.26 -16.19
CA LEU A 299 -7.16 -21.17 -16.08
C LEU A 299 -7.02 -22.11 -14.86
N ALA A 300 -5.83 -22.68 -14.63
CA ALA A 300 -5.55 -23.53 -13.48
C ALA A 300 -5.76 -22.79 -12.15
N VAL A 301 -5.32 -21.50 -12.06
CA VAL A 301 -5.56 -20.64 -10.89
C VAL A 301 -7.06 -20.43 -10.65
N VAL A 302 -7.80 -20.09 -11.71
CA VAL A 302 -9.26 -19.87 -11.62
C VAL A 302 -9.99 -21.13 -11.16
N GLN A 303 -9.66 -22.29 -11.75
CA GLN A 303 -10.21 -23.58 -11.35
C GLN A 303 -9.94 -23.86 -9.86
N LYS A 304 -8.70 -23.66 -9.44
CA LYS A 304 -8.30 -23.92 -8.06
C LYS A 304 -9.00 -23.02 -7.06
N ILE A 305 -9.16 -21.72 -7.38
CA ILE A 305 -9.94 -20.79 -6.56
C ILE A 305 -11.38 -21.27 -6.41
N VAL A 306 -12.02 -21.74 -7.48
CA VAL A 306 -13.41 -22.20 -7.46
C VAL A 306 -13.55 -23.50 -6.67
N GLU A 307 -12.63 -24.45 -6.84
CA GLU A 307 -12.61 -25.72 -6.11
C GLU A 307 -12.45 -25.54 -4.60
N GLU A 308 -11.51 -24.69 -4.18
CA GLU A 308 -11.16 -24.51 -2.77
C GLU A 308 -12.08 -23.51 -2.04
N ARG A 309 -12.74 -22.64 -2.78
CA ARG A 309 -13.57 -21.58 -2.21
C ARG A 309 -14.63 -22.04 -1.22
N PRO A 310 -15.40 -23.12 -1.43
CA PRO A 310 -16.41 -23.55 -0.47
C PRO A 310 -15.83 -23.80 0.92
N GLN A 311 -14.64 -24.40 0.98
CA GLN A 311 -13.93 -24.67 2.23
C GLN A 311 -13.32 -23.40 2.81
N LEU A 312 -12.52 -22.66 2.03
CA LEU A 312 -11.79 -21.48 2.50
C LEU A 312 -12.72 -20.33 2.87
N SER A 313 -13.81 -20.15 2.14
CA SER A 313 -14.82 -19.13 2.45
C SER A 313 -15.81 -19.53 3.54
N ARG A 314 -15.69 -20.71 4.13
CA ARG A 314 -16.64 -21.31 5.06
C ARG A 314 -18.09 -21.27 4.51
N ASN A 315 -18.28 -21.83 3.32
CA ASN A 315 -19.54 -21.82 2.58
C ASN A 315 -20.05 -20.40 2.26
N GLY A 316 -19.15 -19.53 1.81
CA GLY A 316 -19.49 -18.19 1.36
C GLY A 316 -19.75 -17.16 2.47
N LYS A 317 -19.33 -17.45 3.71
CA LYS A 317 -19.34 -16.45 4.80
C LYS A 317 -18.27 -15.38 4.63
N PHE A 318 -17.17 -15.69 3.92
CA PHE A 318 -16.08 -14.78 3.64
C PHE A 318 -15.92 -14.56 2.13
N HIS A 319 -15.55 -13.34 1.78
CA HIS A 319 -15.14 -12.95 0.43
C HIS A 319 -13.71 -13.41 0.15
N ALA A 320 -13.36 -13.46 -1.13
CA ALA A 320 -11.99 -13.69 -1.56
C ALA A 320 -11.42 -12.45 -2.25
N ILE A 321 -10.10 -12.27 -2.18
CA ILE A 321 -9.36 -11.25 -2.92
C ILE A 321 -8.27 -11.95 -3.72
N LEU A 322 -8.25 -11.72 -5.04
CA LEU A 322 -7.19 -12.15 -5.94
C LEU A 322 -6.30 -10.93 -6.25
N ALA A 323 -5.07 -10.96 -5.76
CA ALA A 323 -4.07 -9.94 -6.06
C ALA A 323 -3.28 -10.33 -7.30
N THR A 324 -3.22 -9.44 -8.29
CA THR A 324 -2.52 -9.62 -9.56
C THR A 324 -1.35 -8.67 -9.67
N LYS A 325 -0.40 -8.97 -10.53
CA LYS A 325 0.82 -8.20 -10.71
C LYS A 325 0.62 -6.91 -11.50
N ASN A 326 -0.32 -6.92 -12.44
CA ASN A 326 -0.60 -5.78 -13.31
C ASN A 326 -2.06 -5.76 -13.78
N ILE A 327 -2.46 -4.67 -14.43
CA ILE A 327 -3.83 -4.46 -14.90
C ILE A 327 -4.23 -5.47 -15.98
N ALA A 328 -3.33 -5.82 -16.90
CA ALA A 328 -3.62 -6.78 -17.97
C ALA A 328 -4.00 -8.15 -17.40
N GLU A 329 -3.21 -8.65 -16.45
CA GLU A 329 -3.49 -9.90 -15.74
C GLU A 329 -4.81 -9.86 -14.97
N ALA A 330 -5.13 -8.72 -14.32
CA ALA A 330 -6.41 -8.54 -13.64
C ALA A 330 -7.60 -8.65 -14.60
N ILE A 331 -7.49 -8.05 -15.78
CA ILE A 331 -8.53 -8.10 -16.83
C ILE A 331 -8.68 -9.53 -17.38
N GLU A 332 -7.59 -10.24 -17.60
CA GLU A 332 -7.61 -11.63 -18.07
C GLU A 332 -8.32 -12.53 -17.06
N TYR A 333 -7.97 -12.47 -15.77
CA TYR A 333 -8.67 -13.23 -14.73
C TYR A 333 -10.14 -12.87 -14.64
N TYR A 334 -10.48 -11.58 -14.71
CA TYR A 334 -11.87 -11.15 -14.71
C TYR A 334 -12.69 -11.78 -15.86
N ARG A 335 -12.13 -11.73 -17.08
CA ARG A 335 -12.75 -12.32 -18.28
C ARG A 335 -12.85 -13.85 -18.21
N LEU A 336 -11.83 -14.51 -17.65
CA LEU A 336 -11.85 -15.95 -17.44
C LEU A 336 -12.96 -16.36 -16.46
N PHE A 337 -13.11 -15.67 -15.34
CA PHE A 337 -14.22 -15.92 -14.42
C PHE A 337 -15.57 -15.70 -15.10
N LYS A 338 -15.75 -14.60 -15.80
CA LYS A 338 -16.99 -14.29 -16.50
C LYS A 338 -17.35 -15.35 -17.56
N LYS A 339 -16.37 -15.87 -18.27
CA LYS A 339 -16.55 -16.87 -19.33
C LYS A 339 -16.80 -18.28 -18.78
N LYS A 340 -16.07 -18.68 -17.74
CA LYS A 340 -16.08 -20.06 -17.24
C LYS A 340 -17.02 -20.28 -16.04
N TYR A 341 -17.20 -19.26 -15.22
CA TYR A 341 -17.98 -19.31 -13.97
C TYR A 341 -18.89 -18.09 -13.84
N PRO A 342 -19.86 -17.90 -14.76
CA PRO A 342 -20.72 -16.71 -14.80
C PRO A 342 -21.61 -16.57 -13.54
N GLU A 343 -21.79 -17.64 -12.77
CA GLU A 343 -22.51 -17.63 -11.50
C GLU A 343 -21.75 -16.94 -10.36
N TYR A 344 -20.43 -16.74 -10.50
CA TYR A 344 -19.64 -16.03 -9.52
C TYR A 344 -19.79 -14.52 -9.69
N ASN A 345 -20.05 -13.84 -8.58
CA ASN A 345 -20.09 -12.38 -8.54
C ASN A 345 -18.66 -11.85 -8.35
N VAL A 346 -18.00 -11.55 -9.45
CA VAL A 346 -16.64 -11.04 -9.47
C VAL A 346 -16.64 -9.55 -9.77
N ALA A 347 -15.84 -8.78 -9.04
CA ALA A 347 -15.53 -7.40 -9.35
C ALA A 347 -14.02 -7.23 -9.50
N ALA A 348 -13.58 -6.27 -10.29
CA ALA A 348 -12.16 -5.91 -10.38
C ALA A 348 -11.97 -4.42 -10.14
N ILE A 349 -10.89 -4.06 -9.45
CA ILE A 349 -10.51 -2.67 -9.15
C ILE A 349 -9.04 -2.49 -9.44
N PHE A 350 -8.70 -1.45 -10.19
CA PHE A 350 -7.34 -0.99 -10.41
C PHE A 350 -7.30 0.53 -10.51
N ASP A 351 -6.10 1.13 -10.49
CA ASP A 351 -5.94 2.57 -10.63
C ASP A 351 -6.14 2.97 -12.09
N ASP A 352 -7.06 3.90 -12.31
CA ASP A 352 -7.39 4.45 -13.62
C ASP A 352 -6.30 5.42 -14.15
N ASN A 353 -5.43 5.92 -13.29
CA ASN A 353 -4.35 6.84 -13.63
C ASN A 353 -2.99 6.18 -13.90
N ILE A 354 -2.85 4.87 -13.66
CA ILE A 354 -1.62 4.14 -13.95
C ILE A 354 -1.68 3.63 -15.39
N ASP A 355 -0.92 4.25 -16.27
CA ASP A 355 -0.65 3.71 -17.61
C ASP A 355 0.47 2.65 -17.49
N ASN A 356 0.08 1.40 -17.50
CA ASN A 356 1.00 0.34 -17.88
C ASN A 356 1.18 0.46 -19.39
N ASN A 357 2.37 0.74 -19.86
CA ASN A 357 2.82 1.13 -21.20
C ASN A 357 2.27 0.40 -22.45
N ASP A 358 1.31 -0.51 -22.32
CA ASP A 358 0.74 -1.29 -23.41
C ASP A 358 -0.80 -1.26 -23.38
N GLY A 359 -1.39 -0.22 -23.98
CA GLY A 359 -2.77 -0.24 -24.43
C GLY A 359 -3.80 0.50 -23.57
N ALA A 360 -3.75 1.83 -23.58
CA ALA A 360 -4.79 2.67 -22.94
C ALA A 360 -6.22 2.27 -23.36
N GLY A 361 -6.45 1.95 -24.65
CA GLY A 361 -7.74 1.50 -25.18
C GLY A 361 -8.23 0.18 -24.56
N TYR A 362 -7.35 -0.79 -24.38
CA TYR A 362 -7.69 -2.09 -23.76
C TYR A 362 -8.17 -1.95 -22.29
N LYS A 363 -7.59 -1.04 -21.55
CA LYS A 363 -7.96 -0.71 -20.16
C LYS A 363 -9.31 -0.02 -20.10
N GLU A 364 -9.57 0.95 -20.97
CA GLU A 364 -10.85 1.68 -21.02
C GLU A 364 -12.01 0.75 -21.37
N ASP A 365 -11.84 -0.09 -22.39
CA ASP A 365 -12.82 -1.08 -22.80
C ASP A 365 -13.13 -2.05 -21.64
N ALA A 366 -12.10 -2.49 -20.91
CA ALA A 366 -12.28 -3.37 -19.76
C ALA A 366 -13.02 -2.69 -18.60
N ILE A 367 -12.76 -1.40 -18.33
CA ILE A 367 -13.52 -0.64 -17.33
C ILE A 367 -14.99 -0.57 -17.73
N LEU A 368 -15.30 -0.29 -18.98
CA LEU A 368 -16.68 -0.24 -19.46
C LEU A 368 -17.36 -1.62 -19.34
N GLU A 369 -16.66 -2.69 -19.71
CA GLU A 369 -17.15 -4.06 -19.55
C GLU A 369 -17.48 -4.42 -18.10
N MET A 370 -16.57 -4.08 -17.17
CA MET A 370 -16.73 -4.34 -15.74
C MET A 370 -17.89 -3.53 -15.13
N LEU A 371 -18.02 -2.25 -15.52
CA LEU A 371 -19.10 -1.39 -15.04
C LEU A 371 -20.46 -1.87 -15.54
N ASP A 372 -20.55 -2.26 -16.82
CA ASP A 372 -21.80 -2.76 -17.41
C ASP A 372 -22.24 -4.06 -16.72
N ASP A 373 -21.33 -5.01 -16.54
CA ASP A 373 -21.62 -6.27 -15.83
C ASP A 373 -22.04 -6.01 -14.37
N TYR A 374 -21.35 -5.12 -13.66
CA TYR A 374 -21.69 -4.77 -12.29
C TYR A 374 -23.07 -4.10 -12.18
N ASN A 375 -23.35 -3.16 -13.09
CA ASN A 375 -24.64 -2.47 -13.17
C ASN A 375 -25.77 -3.47 -13.41
N HIS A 376 -25.57 -4.39 -14.34
CA HIS A 376 -26.57 -5.42 -14.66
C HIS A 376 -26.82 -6.35 -13.48
N ARG A 377 -25.76 -6.80 -12.79
CA ARG A 377 -25.87 -7.74 -11.65
C ARG A 377 -26.51 -7.11 -10.42
N PHE A 378 -26.19 -5.87 -10.13
CA PHE A 378 -26.54 -5.23 -8.86
C PHE A 378 -27.55 -4.10 -8.98
N GLY A 379 -28.05 -3.83 -10.18
CA GLY A 379 -29.06 -2.78 -10.42
C GLY A 379 -28.52 -1.37 -10.17
N THR A 380 -27.23 -1.15 -10.44
CA THR A 380 -26.56 0.15 -10.32
C THR A 380 -26.48 0.85 -11.69
N ALA A 381 -25.95 2.08 -11.75
CA ALA A 381 -25.86 2.86 -12.99
C ALA A 381 -24.53 3.61 -13.07
N PHE A 382 -23.42 2.94 -12.74
CA PHE A 382 -22.09 3.54 -12.81
C PHE A 382 -21.64 3.73 -14.27
N ARG A 383 -20.98 4.85 -14.52
CA ARG A 383 -20.33 5.18 -15.80
C ARG A 383 -18.83 5.39 -15.54
N GLN A 384 -18.03 5.42 -16.59
CA GLN A 384 -16.57 5.64 -16.48
C GLN A 384 -16.23 6.91 -15.67
N SER A 385 -16.96 8.01 -15.88
CA SER A 385 -16.81 9.25 -15.09
C SER A 385 -17.11 9.07 -13.59
N LEU A 386 -17.79 7.99 -13.20
CA LEU A 386 -18.15 7.64 -11.83
C LEU A 386 -17.33 6.44 -11.31
N TYR A 387 -16.21 6.10 -11.93
CA TYR A 387 -15.39 4.94 -11.54
C TYR A 387 -14.93 4.99 -10.08
N ALA A 388 -14.62 6.19 -9.56
CA ALA A 388 -14.32 6.38 -8.15
C ALA A 388 -15.49 6.02 -7.22
N HIS A 389 -16.74 6.24 -7.65
CA HIS A 389 -17.94 5.83 -6.90
C HIS A 389 -18.14 4.32 -6.95
N TYR A 390 -17.89 3.70 -8.12
CA TYR A 390 -17.88 2.24 -8.25
C TYR A 390 -16.88 1.60 -7.28
N LYS A 391 -15.63 2.08 -7.23
CA LYS A 391 -14.62 1.60 -6.27
C LYS A 391 -15.12 1.67 -4.81
N LYS A 392 -15.77 2.78 -4.43
CA LYS A 392 -16.37 2.95 -3.10
C LYS A 392 -17.54 2.01 -2.84
N ASP A 393 -18.39 1.78 -3.83
CA ASP A 393 -19.54 0.87 -3.73
C ASP A 393 -19.09 -0.57 -3.52
N VAL A 394 -18.13 -1.04 -4.32
CA VAL A 394 -17.51 -2.37 -4.18
C VAL A 394 -16.90 -2.53 -2.78
N ALA A 395 -16.15 -1.55 -2.30
CA ALA A 395 -15.56 -1.60 -0.96
C ALA A 395 -16.61 -1.65 0.16
N LYS A 396 -17.69 -0.87 0.05
CA LYS A 396 -18.82 -0.91 1.01
C LYS A 396 -19.55 -2.24 1.00
N ARG A 397 -19.77 -2.82 -0.18
CA ARG A 397 -20.42 -4.11 -0.37
C ARG A 397 -19.62 -5.25 0.25
N LEU A 398 -18.30 -5.28 0.02
CA LEU A 398 -17.38 -6.24 0.65
C LEU A 398 -17.32 -6.08 2.16
N ALA A 399 -17.31 -4.86 2.65
CA ALA A 399 -17.22 -4.58 4.09
C ALA A 399 -18.58 -4.64 4.82
N HIS A 400 -19.67 -5.00 4.14
CA HIS A 400 -21.03 -4.99 4.68
C HIS A 400 -21.42 -3.67 5.37
N LYS A 401 -20.92 -2.54 4.84
CA LYS A 401 -21.25 -1.20 5.33
C LYS A 401 -22.53 -0.69 4.67
N MET A 402 -23.17 0.29 5.30
CA MET A 402 -24.37 0.91 4.73
C MET A 402 -24.22 1.28 3.25
N PRO A 403 -25.14 0.91 2.35
CA PRO A 403 -26.45 0.25 2.60
C PRO A 403 -26.41 -1.29 2.61
N TYR A 404 -25.24 -1.93 2.57
CA TYR A 404 -25.02 -3.36 2.33
C TYR A 404 -24.89 -4.23 3.59
N GLN A 405 -25.46 -3.82 4.72
CA GLN A 405 -25.34 -4.55 5.99
C GLN A 405 -26.01 -5.94 5.97
N GLN A 406 -27.07 -6.09 5.16
CA GLN A 406 -27.84 -7.32 5.04
C GLN A 406 -28.02 -7.69 3.57
N LEU A 407 -27.00 -8.29 2.96
CA LEU A 407 -27.03 -8.73 1.57
C LEU A 407 -27.57 -10.17 1.47
N LYS A 408 -28.50 -10.38 0.53
CA LYS A 408 -28.84 -11.75 0.09
C LYS A 408 -27.62 -12.35 -0.64
N ARG A 409 -27.54 -13.68 -0.67
CA ARG A 409 -26.42 -14.41 -1.30
C ARG A 409 -26.13 -13.97 -2.73
N ASN A 410 -27.14 -13.77 -3.55
CA ASN A 410 -27.02 -13.30 -4.93
C ASN A 410 -26.62 -11.82 -5.09
N GLN A 411 -26.59 -11.07 -4.00
CA GLN A 411 -26.18 -9.67 -3.95
C GLN A 411 -24.76 -9.48 -3.36
N GLN A 412 -24.17 -10.56 -2.87
CA GLN A 412 -22.81 -10.55 -2.33
C GLN A 412 -21.80 -10.68 -3.45
N LEU A 413 -20.65 -10.03 -3.30
CA LEU A 413 -19.48 -10.33 -4.13
C LEU A 413 -18.83 -11.62 -3.63
N ASP A 414 -18.40 -12.44 -4.55
CA ASP A 414 -17.67 -13.67 -4.25
C ASP A 414 -16.16 -13.43 -4.24
N LEU A 415 -15.69 -12.63 -5.19
CA LEU A 415 -14.27 -12.36 -5.42
C LEU A 415 -14.07 -10.92 -5.85
N LEU A 416 -13.04 -10.29 -5.26
CA LEU A 416 -12.48 -9.04 -5.74
C LEU A 416 -11.10 -9.28 -6.35
N ILE A 417 -10.90 -8.83 -7.58
CA ILE A 417 -9.58 -8.82 -8.25
C ILE A 417 -8.97 -7.43 -8.08
N VAL A 418 -7.73 -7.38 -7.61
CA VAL A 418 -6.98 -6.14 -7.39
C VAL A 418 -5.59 -6.23 -7.99
N VAL A 419 -4.99 -5.07 -8.30
CA VAL A 419 -3.60 -4.96 -8.73
C VAL A 419 -2.77 -4.49 -7.54
N THR A 420 -1.62 -5.13 -7.30
CA THR A 420 -0.70 -4.85 -6.19
C THR A 420 0.49 -3.98 -6.61
#